data_8bc11dc4237aa0c57dbb9d06e3cd5a0f
#
_entry.id   8bc11dc4237aa0c57dbb9d06e3cd5a0f
#
_cell.length_a   1.000
_cell.length_b   1.000
_cell.length_c   1.000
_cell.angle_alpha   90.00
_cell.angle_beta   90.00
_cell.angle_gamma   90.00
#
_symmetry.space_group_name_H-M   'P 1'
#
loop_
_entity.id
_entity.type
_entity.pdbx_description
1 polymer ?
#
loop_
_entity_poly.entity_id
_entity_poly.type
_entity_poly.pdbx_seq_one_letter_code
_entity_poly.pdbx_strand_id
1 'polypeptide(L)'
;MKIILFSRPLSETHREKIVQIFAAIEQYGFDFTINREAVPSVEQFIGRTIATEKHYGNSVGEITSDAVMVCYGGDGTLLEGVHRLDGNDIPVVGINSGRLGFLALAQSTEIDEVFKQIAENKLLIEKRAMSAITGNFEGKHQTIYALNEVAVQRLGATMISVDISIDSMPTLTCNGDGVIISTPTGSTAYSLSAGGPIIAPSCRCLVFTFLSPHNLTLRPVVTPDSSVINLTIRTRSNEASISADNRTFAIADGESIEIKIAKRSISLAVSHNISFYESLRNKLMWGVDNR
;
A
#
# COMPACT_ATOMS: atom_id res chain seq x y z
N MET A 1 16.78 -0.28 -19.74
CA MET A 1 15.72 -0.28 -18.69
C MET A 1 15.77 -1.58 -17.92
N LYS A 2 15.51 -1.55 -16.62
CA LYS A 2 15.50 -2.71 -15.71
C LYS A 2 14.11 -2.95 -15.14
N ILE A 3 13.64 -4.19 -15.14
CA ILE A 3 12.41 -4.61 -14.47
C ILE A 3 12.73 -5.12 -13.07
N ILE A 4 12.10 -4.55 -12.06
CA ILE A 4 12.16 -5.05 -10.69
C ILE A 4 10.87 -5.82 -10.44
N LEU A 5 10.93 -7.13 -10.59
CA LEU A 5 9.76 -7.99 -10.43
C LEU A 5 9.54 -8.30 -8.96
N PHE A 6 8.31 -8.08 -8.50
CA PHE A 6 7.87 -8.47 -7.16
C PHE A 6 6.60 -9.33 -7.24
N SER A 7 6.61 -10.47 -6.58
CA SER A 7 5.41 -11.24 -6.28
C SER A 7 5.58 -12.01 -4.97
N ARG A 8 4.47 -12.38 -4.35
CA ARG A 8 4.51 -13.40 -3.29
C ARG A 8 4.80 -14.77 -3.90
N PRO A 9 5.16 -15.78 -3.10
CA PRO A 9 5.25 -17.17 -3.59
C PRO A 9 3.97 -17.57 -4.33
N LEU A 10 4.10 -18.18 -5.50
CA LEU A 10 3.03 -18.41 -6.44
C LEU A 10 2.65 -19.90 -6.52
N SER A 11 1.37 -20.18 -6.67
CA SER A 11 0.84 -21.52 -6.97
C SER A 11 0.91 -21.82 -8.48
N GLU A 12 0.76 -23.08 -8.84
CA GLU A 12 0.80 -23.56 -10.23
C GLU A 12 -0.19 -22.86 -11.16
N THR A 13 -1.31 -22.35 -10.63
CA THR A 13 -2.31 -21.59 -11.41
C THR A 13 -1.78 -20.32 -12.04
N HIS A 14 -0.64 -19.81 -11.58
CA HIS A 14 0.01 -18.59 -12.08
C HIS A 14 1.08 -18.88 -13.14
N ARG A 15 1.43 -20.15 -13.42
CA ARG A 15 2.50 -20.56 -14.33
C ARG A 15 2.43 -19.84 -15.67
N GLU A 16 1.30 -19.92 -16.37
CA GLU A 16 1.13 -19.34 -17.70
C GLU A 16 1.45 -17.84 -17.71
N LYS A 17 0.98 -17.10 -16.71
CA LYS A 17 1.15 -15.65 -16.62
C LYS A 17 2.59 -15.26 -16.28
N ILE A 18 3.26 -16.03 -15.44
CA ILE A 18 4.69 -15.80 -15.14
C ILE A 18 5.53 -16.08 -16.37
N VAL A 19 5.26 -17.16 -17.12
CA VAL A 19 5.94 -17.44 -18.39
C VAL A 19 5.73 -16.28 -19.37
N GLN A 20 4.51 -15.75 -19.48
CA GLN A 20 4.21 -14.58 -20.32
C GLN A 20 4.98 -13.32 -19.88
N ILE A 21 5.09 -13.04 -18.59
CA ILE A 21 5.91 -11.93 -18.06
C ILE A 21 7.38 -12.08 -18.47
N PHE A 22 7.95 -13.27 -18.29
CA PHE A 22 9.36 -13.51 -18.67
C PHE A 22 9.58 -13.48 -20.17
N ALA A 23 8.62 -13.96 -20.98
CA ALA A 23 8.66 -13.83 -22.43
C ALA A 23 8.67 -12.35 -22.85
N ALA A 24 7.85 -11.50 -22.22
CA ALA A 24 7.84 -10.07 -22.48
C ALA A 24 9.16 -9.38 -22.07
N ILE A 25 9.73 -9.74 -20.90
CA ILE A 25 11.05 -9.23 -20.47
C ILE A 25 12.12 -9.53 -21.55
N GLU A 26 12.13 -10.75 -22.10
CA GLU A 26 13.08 -11.17 -23.14
C GLU A 26 12.80 -10.48 -24.47
N GLN A 27 11.53 -10.41 -24.88
CA GLN A 27 11.13 -9.79 -26.14
C GLN A 27 11.58 -8.33 -26.25
N TYR A 28 11.47 -7.57 -25.14
CA TYR A 28 11.88 -6.17 -25.11
C TYR A 28 13.32 -5.95 -24.66
N GLY A 29 14.08 -7.03 -24.40
CA GLY A 29 15.49 -6.93 -24.01
C GLY A 29 15.72 -6.26 -22.67
N PHE A 30 14.79 -6.36 -21.73
CA PHE A 30 14.92 -5.80 -20.40
C PHE A 30 15.86 -6.65 -19.54
N ASP A 31 16.70 -6.00 -18.74
CA ASP A 31 17.31 -6.65 -17.58
C ASP A 31 16.27 -6.76 -16.45
N PHE A 32 16.48 -7.69 -15.50
CA PHE A 32 15.56 -7.84 -14.39
C PHE A 32 16.23 -8.24 -13.09
N THR A 33 15.54 -7.93 -11.98
CA THR A 33 15.76 -8.51 -10.66
C THR A 33 14.44 -8.98 -10.07
N ILE A 34 14.47 -9.95 -9.17
CA ILE A 34 13.28 -10.56 -8.56
C ILE A 34 13.47 -10.75 -7.05
N ASN A 35 12.40 -10.60 -6.28
CA ASN A 35 12.45 -10.88 -4.85
C ASN A 35 12.71 -12.36 -4.58
N ARG A 36 13.59 -12.62 -3.61
CA ARG A 36 14.10 -13.97 -3.30
C ARG A 36 13.01 -14.98 -2.99
N GLU A 37 11.94 -14.54 -2.35
CA GLU A 37 10.83 -15.40 -1.93
C GLU A 37 10.03 -15.97 -3.12
N ALA A 38 10.01 -15.29 -4.26
CA ALA A 38 9.30 -15.74 -5.45
C ALA A 38 10.14 -16.67 -6.33
N VAL A 39 11.48 -16.65 -6.20
CA VAL A 39 12.41 -17.38 -7.07
C VAL A 39 12.06 -18.85 -7.22
N PRO A 40 11.84 -19.66 -6.15
CA PRO A 40 11.61 -21.09 -6.31
C PRO A 40 10.40 -21.42 -7.21
N SER A 41 9.28 -20.69 -7.02
CA SER A 41 8.09 -20.93 -7.85
C SER A 41 8.29 -20.44 -9.28
N VAL A 42 8.98 -19.32 -9.48
CA VAL A 42 9.24 -18.77 -10.81
C VAL A 42 10.18 -19.67 -11.61
N GLU A 43 11.29 -20.13 -11.03
CA GLU A 43 12.21 -21.08 -11.70
C GLU A 43 11.51 -22.37 -12.15
N GLN A 44 10.65 -22.90 -11.29
CA GLN A 44 9.82 -24.07 -11.64
C GLN A 44 8.92 -23.78 -12.84
N PHE A 45 8.36 -22.57 -12.95
CA PHE A 45 7.44 -22.20 -14.01
C PHE A 45 8.13 -21.92 -15.33
N ILE A 46 9.25 -21.21 -15.32
CA ILE A 46 10.01 -20.88 -16.54
C ILE A 46 10.96 -21.99 -16.98
N GLY A 47 11.18 -23.04 -16.14
CA GLY A 47 12.01 -24.20 -16.46
C GLY A 47 13.52 -23.91 -16.51
N ARG A 48 13.98 -22.84 -15.85
CA ARG A 48 15.41 -22.46 -15.78
C ARG A 48 15.75 -21.77 -14.47
N THR A 49 17.03 -21.83 -14.10
CA THR A 49 17.56 -21.15 -12.90
C THR A 49 17.77 -19.67 -13.16
N ILE A 50 17.47 -18.85 -12.16
CA ILE A 50 17.73 -17.41 -12.13
C ILE A 50 19.01 -17.18 -11.32
N ALA A 51 19.98 -16.48 -11.93
CA ALA A 51 21.26 -16.22 -11.29
C ALA A 51 21.09 -15.42 -9.98
N THR A 52 21.86 -15.77 -8.95
CA THR A 52 21.70 -15.24 -7.58
C THR A 52 21.87 -13.72 -7.50
N GLU A 53 22.69 -13.13 -8.36
CA GLU A 53 22.89 -11.67 -8.47
C GLU A 53 21.64 -10.91 -8.95
N LYS A 54 20.66 -11.63 -9.48
CA LYS A 54 19.34 -11.09 -9.85
C LYS A 54 18.32 -11.13 -8.71
N HIS A 55 18.69 -11.68 -7.56
CA HIS A 55 17.78 -11.78 -6.42
C HIS A 55 17.96 -10.58 -5.49
N TYR A 56 16.86 -10.03 -4.99
CA TYR A 56 16.89 -9.07 -3.89
C TYR A 56 16.06 -9.57 -2.69
N GLY A 57 16.39 -9.06 -1.50
CA GLY A 57 15.72 -9.41 -0.24
C GLY A 57 14.67 -8.38 0.18
N ASN A 58 14.82 -7.87 1.41
CA ASN A 58 13.88 -6.92 2.01
C ASN A 58 13.92 -5.51 1.39
N SER A 59 14.96 -5.16 0.63
CA SER A 59 15.09 -3.92 -0.12
C SER A 59 15.69 -4.22 -1.49
N VAL A 60 15.29 -3.44 -2.49
CA VAL A 60 15.87 -3.51 -3.83
C VAL A 60 17.25 -2.87 -3.91
N GLY A 61 17.70 -2.22 -2.82
CA GLY A 61 18.94 -1.45 -2.79
C GLY A 61 18.83 -0.13 -3.56
N GLU A 62 19.96 0.52 -3.79
CA GLU A 62 20.02 1.75 -4.56
C GLU A 62 19.82 1.47 -6.06
N ILE A 63 18.91 2.19 -6.69
CA ILE A 63 18.60 2.07 -8.10
C ILE A 63 19.26 3.23 -8.84
N THR A 64 20.30 2.93 -9.59
CA THR A 64 21.11 3.92 -10.34
C THR A 64 20.78 3.97 -11.83
N SER A 65 19.89 3.10 -12.31
CA SER A 65 19.49 2.99 -13.71
C SER A 65 18.01 3.24 -13.90
N ASP A 66 17.63 3.50 -15.13
CA ASP A 66 16.22 3.54 -15.53
C ASP A 66 15.53 2.20 -15.24
N ALA A 67 14.53 2.21 -14.36
CA ALA A 67 13.88 1.01 -13.85
C ALA A 67 12.38 1.21 -13.64
N VAL A 68 11.64 0.10 -13.68
CA VAL A 68 10.21 0.02 -13.36
C VAL A 68 9.99 -1.19 -12.44
N MET A 69 9.28 -0.99 -11.34
CA MET A 69 8.84 -2.11 -10.51
C MET A 69 7.54 -2.68 -11.06
N VAL A 70 7.51 -3.97 -11.32
CA VAL A 70 6.31 -4.71 -11.73
C VAL A 70 5.90 -5.64 -10.59
N CYS A 71 4.74 -5.37 -10.00
CA CYS A 71 4.14 -6.19 -8.94
C CYS A 71 3.08 -7.11 -9.55
N TYR A 72 3.29 -8.43 -9.51
CA TYR A 72 2.31 -9.40 -9.95
C TYR A 72 1.57 -10.01 -8.77
N GLY A 73 0.28 -9.69 -8.63
CA GLY A 73 -0.56 -10.13 -7.51
C GLY A 73 -1.75 -9.21 -7.29
N GLY A 74 -2.28 -9.14 -6.08
CA GLY A 74 -3.32 -8.19 -5.69
C GLY A 74 -2.75 -6.90 -5.09
N ASP A 75 -3.65 -5.99 -4.64
CA ASP A 75 -3.26 -4.72 -4.02
C ASP A 75 -2.29 -4.91 -2.82
N GLY A 76 -2.51 -5.95 -1.99
CA GLY A 76 -1.58 -6.27 -0.90
C GLY A 76 -0.17 -6.68 -1.35
N THR A 77 -0.03 -7.27 -2.55
CA THR A 77 1.28 -7.56 -3.15
C THR A 77 1.95 -6.27 -3.62
N LEU A 78 1.19 -5.36 -4.21
CA LEU A 78 1.70 -4.05 -4.63
C LEU A 78 2.17 -3.24 -3.42
N LEU A 79 1.41 -3.19 -2.33
CA LEU A 79 1.81 -2.51 -1.08
C LEU A 79 3.14 -3.05 -0.55
N GLU A 80 3.32 -4.37 -0.55
CA GLU A 80 4.57 -4.99 -0.13
C GLU A 80 5.73 -4.63 -1.08
N GLY A 81 5.51 -4.65 -2.39
CA GLY A 81 6.48 -4.22 -3.40
C GLY A 81 6.92 -2.77 -3.17
N VAL A 82 5.97 -1.86 -2.94
CA VAL A 82 6.25 -0.44 -2.61
C VAL A 82 7.18 -0.31 -1.40
N HIS A 83 6.99 -1.12 -0.36
CA HIS A 83 7.89 -1.11 0.80
C HIS A 83 9.31 -1.59 0.46
N ARG A 84 9.45 -2.54 -0.49
CA ARG A 84 10.76 -3.02 -0.94
C ARG A 84 11.56 -1.98 -1.73
N LEU A 85 10.89 -0.92 -2.26
CA LEU A 85 11.56 0.19 -2.95
C LEU A 85 12.45 1.02 -2.04
N ASP A 86 12.18 1.04 -0.73
CA ASP A 86 13.00 1.69 0.29
C ASP A 86 13.37 3.15 -0.04
N GLY A 87 12.42 3.88 -0.59
CA GLY A 87 12.55 5.30 -0.94
C GLY A 87 13.00 5.60 -2.37
N ASN A 88 13.32 4.59 -3.18
CA ASN A 88 13.57 4.82 -4.60
C ASN A 88 12.27 5.30 -5.29
N ASP A 89 12.37 6.40 -6.05
CA ASP A 89 11.26 6.98 -6.82
C ASP A 89 11.28 6.46 -8.26
N ILE A 90 10.81 5.25 -8.46
CA ILE A 90 10.61 4.66 -9.78
C ILE A 90 9.14 4.34 -10.02
N PRO A 91 8.68 4.22 -11.27
CA PRO A 91 7.32 3.78 -11.57
C PRO A 91 7.01 2.40 -10.98
N VAL A 92 5.83 2.27 -10.37
CA VAL A 92 5.29 1.00 -9.88
C VAL A 92 4.09 0.60 -10.72
N VAL A 93 4.15 -0.58 -11.29
CA VAL A 93 3.10 -1.18 -12.11
C VAL A 93 2.51 -2.38 -11.38
N GLY A 94 1.20 -2.36 -11.11
CA GLY A 94 0.48 -3.51 -10.58
C GLY A 94 -0.18 -4.31 -11.71
N ILE A 95 0.11 -5.60 -11.80
CA ILE A 95 -0.61 -6.55 -12.67
C ILE A 95 -1.40 -7.49 -11.76
N ASN A 96 -2.72 -7.40 -11.82
CA ASN A 96 -3.59 -8.16 -10.95
C ASN A 96 -3.74 -9.60 -11.41
N SER A 97 -3.48 -10.56 -10.52
CA SER A 97 -3.60 -12.00 -10.78
C SER A 97 -5.01 -12.56 -10.58
N GLY A 98 -5.95 -11.75 -10.10
CA GLY A 98 -7.32 -12.16 -9.79
C GLY A 98 -8.33 -11.04 -10.08
N ARG A 99 -9.15 -10.68 -9.08
CA ARG A 99 -10.08 -9.55 -9.21
C ARG A 99 -9.32 -8.24 -9.15
N LEU A 100 -9.54 -7.36 -10.12
CA LEU A 100 -8.89 -6.06 -10.22
C LEU A 100 -9.02 -5.25 -8.91
N GLY A 101 -7.90 -4.89 -8.32
CA GLY A 101 -7.79 -4.04 -7.12
C GLY A 101 -7.93 -2.54 -7.45
N PHE A 102 -7.77 -1.66 -6.47
CA PHE A 102 -7.77 -0.20 -6.68
C PHE A 102 -6.39 0.36 -7.07
N LEU A 103 -5.33 -0.44 -6.89
CA LEU A 103 -3.95 -0.02 -7.14
C LEU A 103 -3.36 -0.61 -8.42
N ALA A 104 -3.92 -1.72 -8.93
CA ALA A 104 -3.39 -2.37 -10.12
C ALA A 104 -3.73 -1.60 -11.39
N LEU A 105 -2.73 -1.44 -12.27
CA LEU A 105 -2.86 -0.84 -13.60
C LEU A 105 -3.72 -1.70 -14.52
N ALA A 106 -3.49 -3.02 -14.51
CA ALA A 106 -4.01 -3.95 -15.49
C ALA A 106 -4.34 -5.32 -14.89
N GLN A 107 -5.12 -6.10 -15.62
CA GLN A 107 -5.34 -7.51 -15.34
C GLN A 107 -4.23 -8.36 -15.98
N SER A 108 -4.08 -9.60 -15.52
CA SER A 108 -3.10 -10.54 -16.07
C SER A 108 -3.39 -10.97 -17.52
N THR A 109 -4.50 -10.58 -18.10
CA THR A 109 -4.82 -10.72 -19.52
C THR A 109 -4.17 -9.63 -20.39
N GLU A 110 -3.64 -8.57 -19.79
CA GLU A 110 -3.11 -7.37 -20.45
C GLU A 110 -1.57 -7.26 -20.33
N ILE A 111 -0.87 -8.34 -19.94
CA ILE A 111 0.59 -8.34 -19.70
C ILE A 111 1.36 -7.75 -20.88
N ASP A 112 1.07 -8.20 -22.10
CA ASP A 112 1.80 -7.79 -23.32
C ASP A 112 1.64 -6.27 -23.57
N GLU A 113 0.44 -5.72 -23.36
CA GLU A 113 0.18 -4.30 -23.51
C GLU A 113 0.91 -3.48 -22.43
N VAL A 114 0.95 -3.97 -21.19
CA VAL A 114 1.70 -3.32 -20.10
C VAL A 114 3.20 -3.25 -20.43
N PHE A 115 3.81 -4.35 -20.86
CA PHE A 115 5.23 -4.38 -21.20
C PHE A 115 5.55 -3.55 -22.45
N LYS A 116 4.63 -3.47 -23.41
CA LYS A 116 4.73 -2.56 -24.55
C LYS A 116 4.72 -1.09 -24.09
N GLN A 117 3.80 -0.71 -23.19
CA GLN A 117 3.77 0.66 -22.65
C GLN A 117 5.05 0.99 -21.88
N ILE A 118 5.62 0.03 -21.13
CA ILE A 118 6.92 0.19 -20.47
C ILE A 118 8.03 0.44 -21.52
N ALA A 119 8.10 -0.39 -22.56
CA ALA A 119 9.12 -0.30 -23.60
C ALA A 119 9.04 1.01 -24.39
N GLU A 120 7.83 1.51 -24.64
CA GLU A 120 7.57 2.75 -25.36
C GLU A 120 7.62 4.00 -24.46
N ASN A 121 7.88 3.84 -23.15
CA ASN A 121 7.84 4.90 -22.13
C ASN A 121 6.50 5.66 -22.13
N LYS A 122 5.40 4.93 -22.24
CA LYS A 122 4.02 5.46 -22.32
C LYS A 122 3.18 5.19 -21.08
N LEU A 123 3.78 4.83 -19.96
CA LEU A 123 3.04 4.68 -18.71
C LEU A 123 2.46 6.02 -18.26
N LEU A 124 1.18 6.04 -17.94
CA LEU A 124 0.56 7.18 -17.25
C LEU A 124 0.86 7.06 -15.75
N ILE A 125 1.59 8.04 -15.22
CA ILE A 125 2.04 8.01 -13.82
C ILE A 125 1.26 9.02 -12.98
N GLU A 126 0.69 8.54 -11.87
CA GLU A 126 0.13 9.38 -10.82
C GLU A 126 0.99 9.32 -9.56
N LYS A 127 1.32 10.48 -9.00
CA LYS A 127 1.99 10.55 -7.69
C LYS A 127 0.98 10.29 -6.59
N ARG A 128 1.24 9.28 -5.77
CA ARG A 128 0.42 8.92 -4.61
C ARG A 128 1.13 9.34 -3.32
N ALA A 129 0.42 10.09 -2.50
CA ALA A 129 0.93 10.49 -1.19
C ALA A 129 1.12 9.27 -0.28
N MET A 130 2.11 9.33 0.59
CA MET A 130 2.31 8.37 1.67
C MET A 130 2.19 9.10 3.01
N SER A 131 1.76 8.41 4.04
CA SER A 131 1.91 8.88 5.42
C SER A 131 3.28 8.46 5.97
N ALA A 132 3.91 9.36 6.75
CA ALA A 132 5.07 9.08 7.58
C ALA A 132 4.61 8.98 9.03
N ILE A 133 4.93 7.88 9.69
CA ILE A 133 4.56 7.57 11.07
C ILE A 133 5.84 7.46 11.89
N THR A 134 6.07 8.40 12.80
CA THR A 134 7.27 8.46 13.64
C THR A 134 6.92 8.13 15.08
N GLY A 135 7.64 7.22 15.68
CA GLY A 135 7.44 6.79 17.06
C GLY A 135 8.38 5.66 17.49
N ASN A 136 8.12 5.10 18.66
CA ASN A 136 8.85 3.95 19.17
C ASN A 136 8.13 2.67 18.75
N PHE A 137 8.74 1.91 17.87
CA PHE A 137 8.24 0.61 17.43
C PHE A 137 9.24 -0.47 17.80
N GLU A 138 8.79 -1.46 18.57
CA GLU A 138 9.65 -2.58 19.03
C GLU A 138 10.92 -2.08 19.74
N GLY A 139 10.78 -1.01 20.54
CA GLY A 139 11.90 -0.42 21.30
C GLY A 139 12.87 0.44 20.49
N LYS A 140 12.56 0.76 19.24
CA LYS A 140 13.37 1.62 18.38
C LYS A 140 12.57 2.85 17.93
N HIS A 141 13.16 4.04 18.12
CA HIS A 141 12.61 5.27 17.56
C HIS A 141 12.91 5.31 16.07
N GLN A 142 11.87 5.27 15.24
CA GLN A 142 12.00 5.22 13.78
C GLN A 142 10.78 5.82 13.07
N THR A 143 10.95 6.09 11.79
CA THR A 143 9.84 6.49 10.90
C THR A 143 9.52 5.34 9.96
N ILE A 144 8.26 4.90 9.97
CA ILE A 144 7.71 3.95 9.02
C ILE A 144 6.76 4.68 8.07
N TYR A 145 6.41 4.05 6.95
CA TYR A 145 5.60 4.70 5.91
C TYR A 145 4.44 3.79 5.50
N ALA A 146 3.33 4.40 5.13
CA ALA A 146 2.16 3.71 4.60
C ALA A 146 1.62 4.42 3.37
N LEU A 147 1.24 3.66 2.35
CA LEU A 147 0.57 4.15 1.14
C LEU A 147 -0.93 4.30 1.39
N ASN A 148 -1.55 3.32 2.05
CA ASN A 148 -2.96 3.36 2.38
C ASN A 148 -3.23 4.03 3.72
N GLU A 149 -2.89 3.37 4.82
CA GLU A 149 -3.25 3.84 6.16
C GLU A 149 -2.30 3.34 7.25
N VAL A 150 -2.35 4.03 8.37
CA VAL A 150 -1.93 3.52 9.67
C VAL A 150 -3.16 3.30 10.55
N ALA A 151 -3.26 2.13 11.18
CA ALA A 151 -4.31 1.85 12.15
C ALA A 151 -3.70 1.51 13.51
N VAL A 152 -4.17 2.17 14.55
CA VAL A 152 -3.90 1.85 15.95
C VAL A 152 -5.06 1.05 16.48
N GLN A 153 -4.80 -0.17 16.97
CA GLN A 153 -5.84 -1.11 17.37
C GLN A 153 -5.54 -1.77 18.70
N ARG A 154 -6.61 -2.12 19.43
CA ARG A 154 -6.50 -2.93 20.64
C ARG A 154 -5.94 -4.33 20.34
N LEU A 155 -5.28 -4.89 21.33
CA LEU A 155 -4.94 -6.30 21.39
C LEU A 155 -5.93 -7.01 22.37
N GLY A 156 -6.49 -8.14 21.93
CA GLY A 156 -7.46 -8.88 22.73
C GLY A 156 -8.82 -8.18 22.90
N ALA A 157 -9.50 -8.38 24.02
CA ALA A 157 -10.88 -7.93 24.26
C ALA A 157 -10.99 -6.54 24.91
N THR A 158 -9.91 -6.03 25.52
CA THR A 158 -9.94 -4.77 26.25
C THR A 158 -9.84 -3.60 25.28
N MET A 159 -10.77 -2.63 25.36
CA MET A 159 -10.71 -1.41 24.55
C MET A 159 -9.45 -0.60 24.83
N ILE A 160 -9.04 0.18 23.86
CA ILE A 160 -7.99 1.20 24.00
C ILE A 160 -8.59 2.60 24.08
N SER A 161 -7.80 3.52 24.61
CA SER A 161 -8.06 4.94 24.58
C SER A 161 -6.95 5.61 23.78
N VAL A 162 -7.33 6.37 22.77
CA VAL A 162 -6.37 7.09 21.90
C VAL A 162 -6.64 8.59 22.07
N ASP A 163 -5.71 9.29 22.69
CA ASP A 163 -5.75 10.76 22.79
C ASP A 163 -5.21 11.32 21.46
N ILE A 164 -5.99 12.14 20.79
CA ILE A 164 -5.71 12.69 19.47
C ILE A 164 -5.46 14.18 19.60
N SER A 165 -4.33 14.66 19.09
CA SER A 165 -4.09 16.08 18.85
C SER A 165 -3.76 16.34 17.38
N ILE A 166 -4.22 17.48 16.87
CA ILE A 166 -4.00 17.94 15.50
C ILE A 166 -3.32 19.30 15.58
N ASP A 167 -2.20 19.46 14.89
CA ASP A 167 -1.40 20.71 14.88
C ASP A 167 -1.10 21.21 16.30
N SER A 168 -0.71 20.30 17.18
CA SER A 168 -0.42 20.53 18.61
C SER A 168 -1.63 20.91 19.47
N MET A 169 -2.85 20.93 18.93
CA MET A 169 -4.07 21.19 19.69
C MET A 169 -4.74 19.88 20.11
N PRO A 170 -4.94 19.63 21.43
CA PRO A 170 -5.75 18.51 21.88
C PRO A 170 -7.15 18.59 21.27
N THR A 171 -7.57 17.52 20.58
CA THR A 171 -8.79 17.53 19.78
C THR A 171 -9.87 16.64 20.41
N LEU A 172 -9.55 15.37 20.66
CA LEU A 172 -10.49 14.42 21.25
C LEU A 172 -9.76 13.18 21.79
N THR A 173 -10.48 12.41 22.61
CA THR A 173 -10.07 11.05 23.00
C THR A 173 -11.05 10.05 22.39
N CYS A 174 -10.53 9.07 21.66
CA CYS A 174 -11.31 7.95 21.15
C CYS A 174 -11.15 6.74 22.09
N ASN A 175 -12.26 6.33 22.73
CA ASN A 175 -12.35 5.07 23.45
C ASN A 175 -13.06 4.05 22.56
N GLY A 176 -12.43 2.91 22.26
CA GLY A 176 -13.01 1.92 21.35
C GLY A 176 -12.01 0.84 20.94
N ASP A 177 -12.18 0.30 19.75
CA ASP A 177 -11.30 -0.71 19.20
C ASP A 177 -10.06 -0.09 18.52
N GLY A 178 -10.11 1.19 18.14
CA GLY A 178 -8.98 1.87 17.54
C GLY A 178 -9.30 3.09 16.68
N VAL A 179 -8.27 3.56 15.98
CA VAL A 179 -8.33 4.71 15.06
C VAL A 179 -7.51 4.38 13.81
N ILE A 180 -8.03 4.75 12.64
CA ILE A 180 -7.35 4.65 11.35
C ILE A 180 -7.07 6.07 10.86
N ILE A 181 -5.82 6.33 10.43
CA ILE A 181 -5.46 7.53 9.69
C ILE A 181 -5.07 7.10 8.29
N SER A 182 -5.85 7.53 7.31
CA SER A 182 -5.73 7.08 5.92
C SER A 182 -5.31 8.22 4.98
N THR A 183 -4.53 7.88 3.97
CA THR A 183 -4.32 8.73 2.79
C THR A 183 -5.56 8.67 1.89
N PRO A 184 -5.69 9.55 0.88
CA PRO A 184 -6.72 9.40 -0.13
C PRO A 184 -6.69 8.04 -0.85
N THR A 185 -5.50 7.51 -1.12
CA THR A 185 -5.34 6.18 -1.73
C THR A 185 -5.94 5.08 -0.84
N GLY A 186 -5.69 5.13 0.47
CA GLY A 186 -6.21 4.17 1.44
C GLY A 186 -7.69 4.38 1.81
N SER A 187 -8.33 5.45 1.35
CA SER A 187 -9.75 5.67 1.63
C SER A 187 -10.66 4.57 1.09
N THR A 188 -10.19 3.79 0.13
CA THR A 188 -10.89 2.62 -0.44
C THR A 188 -10.43 1.28 0.17
N ALA A 189 -9.54 1.32 1.19
CA ALA A 189 -9.01 0.16 1.90
C ALA A 189 -9.68 -0.02 3.28
N TYR A 190 -8.93 -0.16 4.36
CA TYR A 190 -9.48 -0.42 5.69
C TYR A 190 -10.36 0.72 6.21
N SER A 191 -10.03 1.97 5.87
CA SER A 191 -10.86 3.13 6.20
C SER A 191 -12.29 2.99 5.66
N LEU A 192 -12.45 2.51 4.40
CA LEU A 192 -13.78 2.27 3.82
C LEU A 192 -14.56 1.22 4.61
N SER A 193 -13.93 0.11 4.97
CA SER A 193 -14.56 -0.96 5.76
C SER A 193 -15.01 -0.48 7.14
N ALA A 194 -14.31 0.53 7.69
CA ALA A 194 -14.65 1.16 8.97
C ALA A 194 -15.65 2.33 8.84
N GLY A 195 -16.23 2.54 7.66
CA GLY A 195 -17.24 3.59 7.42
C GLY A 195 -16.65 4.96 7.09
N GLY A 196 -15.38 5.04 6.71
CA GLY A 196 -14.73 6.25 6.21
C GLY A 196 -15.25 6.68 4.84
N PRO A 197 -15.14 7.96 4.46
CA PRO A 197 -15.55 8.45 3.15
C PRO A 197 -14.59 7.98 2.06
N ILE A 198 -15.10 7.80 0.84
CA ILE A 198 -14.29 7.60 -0.37
C ILE A 198 -13.72 8.96 -0.78
N ILE A 199 -12.39 9.01 -0.92
CA ILE A 199 -11.65 10.21 -1.32
C ILE A 199 -10.95 9.93 -2.65
N ALA A 200 -11.09 10.85 -3.61
CA ALA A 200 -10.35 10.75 -4.86
C ALA A 200 -8.84 10.84 -4.60
N PRO A 201 -8.01 9.99 -5.22
CA PRO A 201 -6.58 9.93 -4.95
C PRO A 201 -5.81 11.24 -5.17
N SER A 202 -6.37 12.15 -5.98
CA SER A 202 -5.82 13.48 -6.24
C SER A 202 -6.08 14.51 -5.13
N CYS A 203 -6.94 14.21 -4.15
CA CYS A 203 -7.20 15.11 -3.03
C CYS A 203 -5.99 15.21 -2.09
N ARG A 204 -5.85 16.38 -1.46
CA ARG A 204 -4.76 16.68 -0.52
C ARG A 204 -5.30 16.69 0.90
N CYS A 205 -5.39 15.52 1.52
CA CYS A 205 -5.98 15.36 2.85
C CYS A 205 -5.50 14.09 3.55
N LEU A 206 -5.82 13.99 4.84
CA LEU A 206 -5.80 12.77 5.65
C LEU A 206 -7.23 12.50 6.16
N VAL A 207 -7.57 11.24 6.35
CA VAL A 207 -8.88 10.82 6.83
C VAL A 207 -8.74 10.11 8.16
N PHE A 208 -9.47 10.57 9.16
CA PHE A 208 -9.66 9.87 10.43
C PHE A 208 -10.88 8.97 10.34
N THR A 209 -10.75 7.72 10.71
CA THR A 209 -11.87 6.79 10.86
C THR A 209 -11.74 6.05 12.18
N PHE A 210 -12.83 5.94 12.93
CA PHE A 210 -12.83 5.37 14.26
C PHE A 210 -13.32 3.91 14.21
N LEU A 211 -12.69 3.02 14.96
CA LEU A 211 -13.05 1.62 15.04
C LEU A 211 -13.90 1.39 16.27
N SER A 212 -15.18 1.06 16.07
CA SER A 212 -16.16 0.76 17.12
C SER A 212 -16.08 1.73 18.33
N PRO A 213 -16.14 3.06 18.11
CA PRO A 213 -16.00 4.01 19.20
C PRO A 213 -17.17 3.91 20.18
N HIS A 214 -16.89 3.95 21.48
CA HIS A 214 -17.93 4.02 22.52
C HIS A 214 -18.65 5.37 22.52
N ASN A 215 -17.98 6.44 22.11
CA ASN A 215 -18.61 7.73 21.89
C ASN A 215 -19.35 7.74 20.54
N LEU A 216 -20.66 7.59 20.58
CA LEU A 216 -21.54 7.47 19.44
C LEU A 216 -21.65 8.77 18.61
N THR A 217 -21.12 9.89 19.07
CA THR A 217 -21.08 11.15 18.31
C THR A 217 -19.87 11.27 17.38
N LEU A 218 -18.85 10.43 17.56
CA LEU A 218 -17.70 10.43 16.68
C LEU A 218 -18.08 10.07 15.23
N ARG A 219 -17.57 10.84 14.30
CA ARG A 219 -17.75 10.62 12.84
C ARG A 219 -16.39 10.72 12.18
N PRO A 220 -16.17 10.02 11.06
CA PRO A 220 -14.97 10.22 10.26
C PRO A 220 -14.76 11.69 9.93
N VAL A 221 -13.50 12.14 9.99
CA VAL A 221 -13.11 13.54 9.75
C VAL A 221 -12.01 13.58 8.68
N VAL A 222 -12.12 14.54 7.78
CA VAL A 222 -11.10 14.84 6.77
C VAL A 222 -10.34 16.08 7.19
N THR A 223 -9.00 16.01 7.20
CA THR A 223 -8.12 17.14 7.53
C THR A 223 -7.18 17.45 6.35
N PRO A 224 -6.66 18.66 6.23
CA PRO A 224 -5.64 18.97 5.22
C PRO A 224 -4.42 18.06 5.31
N ASP A 225 -3.75 17.85 4.19
CA ASP A 225 -2.49 17.06 4.10
C ASP A 225 -1.30 17.74 4.82
N SER A 226 -1.44 19.02 5.16
CA SER A 226 -0.47 19.77 5.97
C SER A 226 -0.58 19.51 7.48
N SER A 227 -1.66 18.84 7.94
CA SER A 227 -1.87 18.58 9.36
C SER A 227 -0.84 17.60 9.92
N VAL A 228 -0.38 17.87 11.14
CA VAL A 228 0.43 16.97 11.95
C VAL A 228 -0.46 16.36 13.03
N ILE A 229 -0.56 15.04 13.01
CA ILE A 229 -1.45 14.29 13.90
C ILE A 229 -0.58 13.58 14.94
N ASN A 230 -0.90 13.74 16.22
CA ASN A 230 -0.26 12.98 17.28
C ASN A 230 -1.32 12.09 17.94
N LEU A 231 -1.00 10.82 18.10
CA LEU A 231 -1.81 9.83 18.78
C LEU A 231 -1.04 9.34 20.01
N THR A 232 -1.60 9.52 21.21
CA THR A 232 -1.07 8.91 22.43
C THR A 232 -1.95 7.72 22.80
N ILE A 233 -1.35 6.56 22.90
CA ILE A 233 -2.05 5.28 23.10
C ILE A 233 -2.10 4.96 24.59
N ARG A 234 -3.29 4.64 25.08
CA ARG A 234 -3.49 4.16 26.46
C ARG A 234 -4.23 2.84 26.45
N THR A 235 -3.65 1.83 27.05
CA THR A 235 -4.22 0.50 27.09
C THR A 235 -3.95 -0.20 28.41
N ARG A 236 -4.90 -1.02 28.85
CA ARG A 236 -4.72 -1.88 30.05
C ARG A 236 -3.98 -3.18 29.73
N SER A 237 -3.72 -3.45 28.48
CA SER A 237 -3.05 -4.67 28.00
C SER A 237 -1.53 -4.51 27.89
N ASN A 238 -0.94 -3.43 28.43
CA ASN A 238 0.45 -3.01 28.33
C ASN A 238 0.92 -2.63 26.93
N GLU A 239 0.28 -3.12 25.88
CA GLU A 239 0.60 -2.80 24.49
C GLU A 239 -0.67 -2.80 23.61
N ALA A 240 -0.57 -2.09 22.49
CA ALA A 240 -1.52 -2.07 21.40
C ALA A 240 -0.84 -2.45 20.09
N SER A 241 -1.62 -2.68 19.04
CA SER A 241 -1.12 -2.96 17.70
C SER A 241 -1.15 -1.69 16.85
N ILE A 242 -0.07 -1.44 16.12
CA ILE A 242 -0.05 -0.48 15.00
C ILE A 242 0.17 -1.26 13.71
N SER A 243 -0.70 -1.06 12.74
CA SER A 243 -0.47 -1.52 11.38
C SER A 243 -0.18 -0.34 10.45
N ALA A 244 0.83 -0.45 9.60
CA ALA A 244 1.12 0.46 8.51
C ALA A 244 1.02 -0.31 7.20
N ASP A 245 -0.05 -0.12 6.46
CA ASP A 245 -0.50 -1.00 5.38
C ASP A 245 -0.61 -2.45 5.89
N ASN A 246 0.18 -3.37 5.35
CA ASN A 246 0.20 -4.79 5.72
C ASN A 246 1.29 -5.18 6.73
N ARG A 247 1.97 -4.22 7.38
CA ARG A 247 2.99 -4.47 8.40
C ARG A 247 2.48 -4.11 9.78
N THR A 248 2.72 -4.97 10.74
CA THR A 248 2.23 -4.81 12.12
C THR A 248 3.39 -4.63 13.09
N PHE A 249 3.23 -3.72 14.04
CA PHE A 249 4.20 -3.39 15.09
C PHE A 249 3.49 -3.33 16.44
N ALA A 250 4.18 -3.70 17.51
CA ALA A 250 3.71 -3.45 18.86
C ALA A 250 4.06 -2.01 19.29
N ILE A 251 3.17 -1.39 20.06
CA ILE A 251 3.40 -0.11 20.73
C ILE A 251 2.98 -0.22 22.19
N ALA A 252 3.83 0.27 23.10
CA ALA A 252 3.58 0.18 24.52
C ALA A 252 2.53 1.20 24.99
N ASP A 253 1.93 0.91 26.17
CA ASP A 253 1.04 1.85 26.86
C ASP A 253 1.77 3.18 27.15
N GLY A 254 1.09 4.29 26.93
CA GLY A 254 1.60 5.65 27.13
C GLY A 254 2.49 6.19 25.99
N GLU A 255 2.87 5.38 25.03
CA GLU A 255 3.66 5.83 23.88
C GLU A 255 2.83 6.70 22.94
N SER A 256 3.52 7.54 22.19
CA SER A 256 2.91 8.43 21.20
C SER A 256 3.54 8.24 19.84
N ILE A 257 2.74 8.43 18.79
CA ILE A 257 3.19 8.49 17.41
C ILE A 257 2.78 9.81 16.76
N GLU A 258 3.68 10.33 15.92
CA GLU A 258 3.39 11.45 15.02
C GLU A 258 3.09 10.91 13.63
N ILE A 259 2.02 11.40 13.00
CA ILE A 259 1.60 11.04 11.65
C ILE A 259 1.45 12.31 10.83
N LYS A 260 2.06 12.32 9.65
CA LYS A 260 1.94 13.40 8.66
C LYS A 260 2.14 12.85 7.25
N ILE A 261 1.80 13.64 6.25
CA ILE A 261 2.14 13.30 4.87
C ILE A 261 3.67 13.31 4.72
N ALA A 262 4.20 12.26 4.12
CA ALA A 262 5.62 12.10 3.85
C ALA A 262 6.09 13.07 2.76
N LYS A 263 7.37 13.46 2.82
CA LYS A 263 8.01 14.22 1.71
C LYS A 263 8.15 13.38 0.45
N ARG A 264 8.21 12.05 0.59
CA ARG A 264 8.26 11.09 -0.52
C ARG A 264 6.86 10.67 -0.95
N SER A 265 6.71 10.36 -2.23
CA SER A 265 5.49 9.84 -2.84
C SER A 265 5.83 8.59 -3.66
N ILE A 266 4.80 7.87 -4.09
CA ILE A 266 4.95 6.74 -5.00
C ILE A 266 4.49 7.15 -6.39
N SER A 267 5.29 6.82 -7.40
CA SER A 267 4.95 6.94 -8.81
C SER A 267 4.16 5.70 -9.25
N LEU A 268 2.82 5.76 -9.14
CA LEU A 268 1.96 4.63 -9.49
C LEU A 268 1.53 4.74 -10.96
N ALA A 269 1.76 3.68 -11.74
CA ALA A 269 1.21 3.57 -13.08
C ALA A 269 -0.30 3.30 -13.00
N VAL A 270 -1.09 4.08 -13.74
CA VAL A 270 -2.55 3.99 -13.79
C VAL A 270 -3.04 3.76 -15.21
N SER A 271 -4.24 3.21 -15.36
CA SER A 271 -4.84 2.95 -16.66
C SER A 271 -5.19 4.24 -17.40
N HIS A 272 -4.94 4.28 -18.70
CA HIS A 272 -5.43 5.33 -19.59
C HIS A 272 -6.94 5.25 -19.83
N ASN A 273 -7.52 4.06 -19.66
CA ASN A 273 -8.89 3.75 -20.10
C ASN A 273 -9.89 3.66 -18.95
N ILE A 274 -9.44 3.59 -17.70
CA ILE A 274 -10.32 3.38 -16.54
C ILE A 274 -10.06 4.49 -15.52
N SER A 275 -11.02 5.37 -15.34
CA SER A 275 -10.98 6.41 -14.32
C SER A 275 -11.18 5.81 -12.90
N PHE A 276 -10.80 6.58 -11.88
CA PHE A 276 -11.08 6.24 -10.48
C PHE A 276 -12.58 5.99 -10.25
N TYR A 277 -13.46 6.79 -10.86
CA TYR A 277 -14.91 6.67 -10.70
C TYR A 277 -15.48 5.42 -11.39
N GLU A 278 -14.92 5.02 -12.52
CA GLU A 278 -15.26 3.74 -13.16
C GLU A 278 -14.79 2.56 -12.32
N SER A 279 -13.61 2.68 -11.70
CA SER A 279 -13.12 1.69 -10.74
C SER A 279 -14.08 1.53 -9.55
N LEU A 280 -14.60 2.62 -9.00
CA LEU A 280 -15.61 2.58 -7.93
C LEU A 280 -16.88 1.86 -8.38
N ARG A 281 -17.39 2.19 -9.57
CA ARG A 281 -18.60 1.56 -10.13
C ARG A 281 -18.39 0.05 -10.32
N ASN A 282 -17.27 -0.33 -10.93
CA ASN A 282 -17.00 -1.72 -11.26
C ASN A 282 -16.72 -2.60 -10.04
N LYS A 283 -16.16 -2.03 -8.96
CA LYS A 283 -15.74 -2.80 -7.77
C LYS A 283 -16.73 -2.76 -6.63
N LEU A 284 -17.37 -1.62 -6.41
CA LEU A 284 -18.30 -1.39 -5.30
C LEU A 284 -19.76 -1.36 -5.76
N MET A 285 -20.05 -1.55 -7.06
CA MET A 285 -21.38 -1.36 -7.63
C MET A 285 -21.94 0.05 -7.32
N TRP A 286 -21.03 1.03 -7.19
CA TRP A 286 -21.35 2.38 -6.78
C TRP A 286 -22.29 3.06 -7.77
N GLY A 287 -23.48 3.47 -7.29
CA GLY A 287 -24.52 4.08 -8.11
C GLY A 287 -25.25 3.11 -9.05
N VAL A 288 -25.06 1.79 -8.91
CA VAL A 288 -25.82 0.80 -9.68
C VAL A 288 -27.13 0.52 -8.95
N ASP A 289 -28.24 0.81 -9.61
CA ASP A 289 -29.59 0.47 -9.12
C ASP A 289 -29.94 -0.94 -9.61
N ASN A 290 -30.09 -1.88 -8.68
CA ASN A 290 -30.47 -3.27 -8.94
C ASN A 290 -31.99 -3.48 -8.96
N ARG A 291 -32.76 -2.47 -9.35
CA ARG A 291 -34.21 -2.64 -9.54
C ARG A 291 -34.55 -3.40 -10.80
#